data_b16639a5f2f7a1991337201ee02758c0
#
_entry.id   b16639a5f2f7a1991337201ee02758c0
#
_cell.length_a   1.000
_cell.length_b   1.000
_cell.length_c   1.000
_cell.angle_alpha   90.00
_cell.angle_beta   90.00
_cell.angle_gamma   90.00
#
_symmetry.space_group_name_H-M   'P 1'
#
loop_
_entity.id
_entity.type
_entity.pdbx_description
1 polymer ?
#
loop_
_entity_poly.entity_id
_entity_poly.type
_entity_poly.pdbx_seq_one_letter_code
_entity_poly.pdbx_strand_id
1 'polypeptide(L)'
;MLKVYSPHDLHLIREIPFSKPKEIERSLERAEKLFKDKKNHIPAWKRIEVLEKVVEIMESKRTLLAKLAAEEGGKPLVDSIVEVDRAINGVKIAISYSGVMSGEQIPMGQTMSSQNRLAFTIREPIGVVVSI
;
A
#
# COMPACT_ATOMS: atom_id res chain seq x y z
N MET A 1 3.28 -26.04 -1.67
CA MET A 1 2.45 -25.45 -2.73
C MET A 1 1.09 -25.15 -2.18
N LEU A 2 0.63 -23.92 -2.27
CA LEU A 2 -0.76 -23.53 -1.99
C LEU A 2 -1.55 -23.72 -3.29
N LYS A 3 -2.65 -24.47 -3.24
CA LYS A 3 -3.55 -24.65 -4.38
C LYS A 3 -4.76 -23.73 -4.20
N VAL A 4 -5.03 -22.93 -5.21
CA VAL A 4 -6.20 -22.03 -5.25
C VAL A 4 -7.24 -22.67 -6.16
N TYR A 5 -8.41 -22.90 -5.62
CA TYR A 5 -9.54 -23.55 -6.33
C TYR A 5 -10.71 -22.58 -6.43
N SER A 6 -11.45 -22.67 -7.54
CA SER A 6 -12.76 -22.05 -7.64
C SER A 6 -13.71 -22.65 -6.63
N PRO A 7 -14.39 -21.86 -5.78
CA PRO A 7 -15.38 -22.42 -4.84
C PRO A 7 -16.66 -22.91 -5.52
N HIS A 8 -16.90 -22.58 -6.78
CA HIS A 8 -18.10 -22.96 -7.52
C HIS A 8 -18.06 -24.43 -7.99
N ASP A 9 -16.97 -24.83 -8.60
CA ASP A 9 -16.82 -26.13 -9.27
C ASP A 9 -15.54 -26.88 -8.89
N LEU A 10 -14.76 -26.30 -7.95
CA LEU A 10 -13.52 -26.86 -7.42
C LEU A 10 -12.42 -27.07 -8.48
N HIS A 11 -12.50 -26.44 -9.66
CA HIS A 11 -11.39 -26.49 -10.58
C HIS A 11 -10.16 -25.74 -10.03
N LEU A 12 -8.99 -26.21 -10.38
CA LEU A 12 -7.73 -25.59 -9.97
C LEU A 12 -7.46 -24.33 -10.80
N ILE A 13 -7.49 -23.16 -10.13
CA ILE A 13 -7.15 -21.86 -10.75
C ILE A 13 -5.64 -21.70 -10.86
N ARG A 14 -4.92 -21.95 -9.74
CA ARG A 14 -3.47 -21.76 -9.69
C ARG A 14 -2.82 -22.55 -8.55
N GLU A 15 -1.55 -22.90 -8.75
CA GLU A 15 -0.65 -23.34 -7.67
C GLU A 15 0.39 -22.27 -7.37
N ILE A 16 0.58 -21.96 -6.08
CA ILE A 16 1.52 -20.94 -5.60
C ILE A 16 2.55 -21.62 -4.69
N PRO A 17 3.86 -21.50 -4.96
CA PRO A 17 4.86 -22.05 -4.07
C PRO A 17 4.86 -21.33 -2.72
N PHE A 18 5.05 -22.05 -1.63
CA PHE A 18 5.33 -21.44 -0.33
C PHE A 18 6.73 -20.83 -0.34
N SER A 19 6.85 -19.62 0.20
CA SER A 19 8.15 -19.01 0.45
C SER A 19 8.95 -19.82 1.47
N LYS A 20 10.24 -19.96 1.25
CA LYS A 20 11.14 -20.61 2.22
C LYS A 20 11.43 -19.64 3.37
N PRO A 21 11.59 -20.14 4.61
CA PRO A 21 11.93 -19.28 5.76
C PRO A 21 13.12 -18.35 5.49
N LYS A 22 14.18 -18.84 4.86
CA LYS A 22 15.36 -18.06 4.48
C LYS A 22 15.06 -16.91 3.50
N GLU A 23 14.04 -17.04 2.66
CA GLU A 23 13.61 -15.99 1.72
C GLU A 23 12.87 -14.89 2.47
N ILE A 24 12.04 -15.27 3.45
CA ILE A 24 11.32 -14.35 4.33
C ILE A 24 12.32 -13.55 5.15
N GLU A 25 13.26 -14.21 5.84
CA GLU A 25 14.30 -13.56 6.62
C GLU A 25 15.12 -12.57 5.78
N ARG A 26 15.58 -12.99 4.60
CA ARG A 26 16.31 -12.10 3.69
C ARG A 26 15.49 -10.88 3.26
N SER A 27 14.18 -11.05 3.07
CA SER A 27 13.28 -9.95 2.70
C SER A 27 13.13 -8.95 3.85
N LEU A 28 12.99 -9.45 5.09
CA LEU A 28 12.94 -8.62 6.31
C LEU A 28 14.25 -7.87 6.54
N GLU A 29 15.40 -8.55 6.45
CA GLU A 29 16.73 -7.93 6.59
C GLU A 29 16.93 -6.81 5.54
N ARG A 30 16.53 -7.06 4.29
CA ARG A 30 16.60 -6.05 3.23
C ARG A 30 15.70 -4.86 3.52
N ALA A 31 14.46 -5.10 3.95
CA ALA A 31 13.51 -4.04 4.30
C ALA A 31 14.02 -3.20 5.48
N GLU A 32 14.57 -3.84 6.52
CA GLU A 32 15.16 -3.16 7.67
C GLU A 32 16.37 -2.31 7.27
N LYS A 33 17.24 -2.85 6.42
CA LYS A 33 18.41 -2.09 5.90
C LYS A 33 17.96 -0.85 5.14
N LEU A 34 16.94 -0.98 4.28
CA LEU A 34 16.39 0.17 3.54
C LEU A 34 15.71 1.18 4.47
N PHE A 35 15.01 0.73 5.50
CA PHE A 35 14.41 1.62 6.51
C PHE A 35 15.46 2.43 7.28
N LYS A 36 16.59 1.80 7.64
CA LYS A 36 17.70 2.49 8.34
C LYS A 36 18.45 3.49 7.45
N ASP A 37 18.40 3.33 6.14
CA ASP A 37 19.04 4.22 5.16
C ASP A 37 18.15 5.40 4.81
N LYS A 38 18.00 6.33 5.77
CA LYS A 38 17.13 7.52 5.62
C LYS A 38 17.47 8.39 4.41
N LYS A 39 18.73 8.37 3.93
CA LYS A 39 19.18 9.20 2.79
C LYS A 39 18.60 8.73 1.47
N ASN A 40 18.28 7.45 1.36
CA ASN A 40 17.78 6.81 0.16
C ASN A 40 16.28 6.49 0.22
N HIS A 41 15.55 7.06 1.19
CA HIS A 41 14.09 6.95 1.22
C HIS A 41 13.48 7.57 -0.03
N ILE A 42 12.48 6.89 -0.58
CA ILE A 42 11.75 7.37 -1.78
C ILE A 42 11.06 8.69 -1.43
N PRO A 43 11.37 9.81 -2.11
CA PRO A 43 10.77 11.10 -1.84
C PRO A 43 9.27 11.11 -2.19
N ALA A 44 8.51 12.05 -1.61
CA ALA A 44 7.06 12.12 -1.75
C ALA A 44 6.61 12.18 -3.22
N TRP A 45 7.23 13.03 -4.04
CA TRP A 45 6.91 13.16 -5.45
C TRP A 45 7.09 11.84 -6.22
N LYS A 46 8.13 11.07 -5.89
CA LYS A 46 8.37 9.76 -6.54
C LYS A 46 7.38 8.70 -6.10
N ARG A 47 6.91 8.76 -4.84
CA ARG A 47 5.82 7.88 -4.37
C ARG A 47 4.51 8.17 -5.12
N ILE A 48 4.22 9.46 -5.36
CA ILE A 48 3.06 9.88 -6.15
C ILE A 48 3.15 9.30 -7.57
N GLU A 49 4.27 9.50 -8.26
CA GLU A 49 4.50 8.95 -9.61
C GLU A 49 4.30 7.42 -9.67
N VAL A 50 4.80 6.70 -8.65
CA VAL A 50 4.59 5.24 -8.56
C VAL A 50 3.12 4.90 -8.41
N LEU A 51 2.37 5.61 -7.56
CA LEU A 51 0.94 5.37 -7.35
C LEU A 51 0.11 5.73 -8.60
N GLU A 52 0.45 6.80 -9.30
CA GLU A 52 -0.18 7.16 -10.59
C GLU A 52 0.00 6.03 -11.61
N LYS A 53 1.21 5.49 -11.69
CA LYS A 53 1.48 4.34 -12.57
C LYS A 53 0.71 3.09 -12.15
N VAL A 54 0.53 2.86 -10.85
CA VAL A 54 -0.33 1.76 -10.34
C VAL A 54 -1.77 1.96 -10.81
N VAL A 55 -2.33 3.17 -10.73
CA VAL A 55 -3.68 3.48 -11.23
C VAL A 55 -3.80 3.14 -12.71
N GLU A 56 -2.89 3.61 -13.57
CA GLU A 56 -2.90 3.32 -15.00
C GLU A 56 -2.90 1.79 -15.27
N ILE A 57 -2.06 1.05 -14.56
CA ILE A 57 -1.96 -0.42 -14.71
C ILE A 57 -3.26 -1.09 -14.26
N MET A 58 -3.82 -0.67 -13.13
CA MET A 58 -5.07 -1.23 -12.62
C MET A 58 -6.24 -0.95 -13.57
N GLU A 59 -6.35 0.27 -14.10
CA GLU A 59 -7.37 0.64 -15.09
C GLU A 59 -7.23 -0.21 -16.36
N SER A 60 -6.03 -0.36 -16.89
CA SER A 60 -5.77 -1.18 -18.08
C SER A 60 -6.09 -2.67 -17.87
N LYS A 61 -5.95 -3.16 -16.64
CA LYS A 61 -6.22 -4.56 -16.27
C LYS A 61 -7.54 -4.77 -15.53
N ARG A 62 -8.42 -3.78 -15.49
CA ARG A 62 -9.66 -3.77 -14.71
C ARG A 62 -10.50 -5.04 -14.90
N THR A 63 -10.77 -5.41 -16.13
CA THR A 63 -11.56 -6.61 -16.45
C THR A 63 -10.87 -7.89 -16.03
N LEU A 64 -9.56 -7.98 -16.19
CA LEU A 64 -8.77 -9.15 -15.78
C LEU A 64 -8.81 -9.32 -14.26
N LEU A 65 -8.57 -8.24 -13.51
CA LEU A 65 -8.59 -8.24 -12.04
C LEU A 65 -9.98 -8.63 -11.51
N ALA A 66 -11.04 -8.07 -12.09
CA ALA A 66 -12.42 -8.39 -11.69
C ALA A 66 -12.78 -9.87 -11.97
N LYS A 67 -12.37 -10.41 -13.11
CA LYS A 67 -12.59 -11.84 -13.42
C LYS A 67 -11.87 -12.76 -12.44
N LEU A 68 -10.60 -12.49 -12.14
CA LEU A 68 -9.83 -13.26 -11.15
C LEU A 68 -10.48 -13.20 -9.76
N ALA A 69 -10.88 -12.01 -9.31
CA ALA A 69 -11.54 -11.85 -8.03
C ALA A 69 -12.89 -12.58 -7.96
N ALA A 70 -13.67 -12.59 -9.05
CA ALA A 70 -14.91 -13.34 -9.13
C ALA A 70 -14.67 -14.84 -9.09
N GLU A 71 -13.68 -15.34 -9.83
CA GLU A 71 -13.35 -16.76 -9.94
C GLU A 71 -12.80 -17.32 -8.62
N GLU A 72 -11.84 -16.63 -7.99
CA GLU A 72 -11.24 -17.04 -6.71
C GLU A 72 -12.21 -16.90 -5.53
N GLY A 73 -13.07 -15.87 -5.55
CA GLY A 73 -14.03 -15.58 -4.49
C GLY A 73 -15.40 -16.24 -4.65
N GLY A 74 -15.70 -16.84 -5.82
CA GLY A 74 -17.01 -17.41 -6.11
C GLY A 74 -18.15 -16.41 -6.07
N LYS A 75 -17.90 -15.15 -6.42
CA LYS A 75 -18.86 -14.04 -6.32
C LYS A 75 -19.25 -13.49 -7.72
N PRO A 76 -20.38 -12.77 -7.82
CA PRO A 76 -20.80 -12.19 -9.08
C PRO A 76 -19.74 -11.28 -9.69
N LEU A 77 -19.53 -11.37 -11.01
CA LEU A 77 -18.56 -10.54 -11.72
C LEU A 77 -18.88 -9.03 -11.57
N VAL A 78 -20.16 -8.67 -11.52
CA VAL A 78 -20.58 -7.27 -11.34
C VAL A 78 -20.07 -6.69 -10.03
N ASP A 79 -20.10 -7.45 -8.94
CA ASP A 79 -19.61 -7.02 -7.64
C ASP A 79 -18.08 -6.89 -7.64
N SER A 80 -17.40 -7.83 -8.28
CA SER A 80 -15.94 -7.78 -8.44
C SER A 80 -15.47 -6.58 -9.28
N ILE A 81 -16.25 -6.17 -10.28
CA ILE A 81 -16.00 -4.94 -11.05
C ILE A 81 -16.06 -3.71 -10.13
N VAL A 82 -17.11 -3.63 -9.32
CA VAL A 82 -17.26 -2.51 -8.34
C VAL A 82 -16.12 -2.48 -7.34
N GLU A 83 -15.66 -3.64 -6.87
CA GLU A 83 -14.51 -3.71 -5.95
C GLU A 83 -13.22 -3.23 -6.59
N VAL A 84 -12.93 -3.61 -7.83
CA VAL A 84 -11.75 -3.12 -8.56
C VAL A 84 -11.84 -1.60 -8.76
N ASP A 85 -13.02 -1.06 -9.10
CA ASP A 85 -13.22 0.38 -9.24
C ASP A 85 -12.98 1.12 -7.91
N ARG A 86 -13.44 0.56 -6.79
CA ARG A 86 -13.18 1.09 -5.45
C ARG A 86 -11.70 1.02 -5.09
N ALA A 87 -11.00 -0.07 -5.44
CA ALA A 87 -9.56 -0.19 -5.22
C ALA A 87 -8.79 0.87 -6.01
N ILE A 88 -9.11 1.08 -7.29
CA ILE A 88 -8.52 2.13 -8.12
C ILE A 88 -8.76 3.51 -7.49
N ASN A 89 -10.00 3.78 -7.07
CA ASN A 89 -10.33 5.05 -6.40
C ASN A 89 -9.58 5.21 -5.08
N GLY A 90 -9.40 4.14 -4.30
CA GLY A 90 -8.60 4.14 -3.07
C GLY A 90 -7.16 4.58 -3.32
N VAL A 91 -6.51 4.12 -4.40
CA VAL A 91 -5.17 4.57 -4.78
C VAL A 91 -5.17 6.04 -5.17
N LYS A 92 -6.17 6.52 -5.94
CA LYS A 92 -6.33 7.95 -6.28
C LYS A 92 -6.49 8.83 -5.04
N ILE A 93 -7.26 8.37 -4.05
CA ILE A 93 -7.39 9.05 -2.75
C ILE A 93 -6.04 9.09 -2.03
N ALA A 94 -5.28 7.99 -1.99
CA ALA A 94 -3.96 7.96 -1.38
C ALA A 94 -2.99 8.97 -2.01
N ILE A 95 -3.04 9.17 -3.33
CA ILE A 95 -2.28 10.21 -4.05
C ILE A 95 -2.67 11.59 -3.54
N SER A 96 -3.96 11.90 -3.46
CA SER A 96 -4.44 13.22 -3.00
C SER A 96 -4.09 13.51 -1.54
N TYR A 97 -4.03 12.49 -0.70
CA TYR A 97 -3.64 12.62 0.72
C TYR A 97 -2.13 12.76 0.94
N SER A 98 -1.31 12.60 -0.09
CA SER A 98 0.16 12.71 0.05
C SER A 98 0.61 14.08 0.59
N GLY A 99 -0.13 15.16 0.30
CA GLY A 99 0.15 16.50 0.82
C GLY A 99 -0.21 16.70 2.30
N VAL A 100 -1.13 15.88 2.85
CA VAL A 100 -1.57 15.97 4.25
C VAL A 100 -0.55 15.36 5.21
N MET A 101 0.46 14.65 4.69
CA MET A 101 1.49 13.99 5.48
C MET A 101 2.63 14.92 5.94
N SER A 102 2.51 16.23 5.74
CA SER A 102 3.58 17.21 6.03
C SER A 102 3.78 17.55 7.51
N GLY A 103 2.84 17.17 8.40
CA GLY A 103 2.87 17.56 9.81
C GLY A 103 2.13 18.86 10.07
N GLU A 104 2.22 19.36 11.31
CA GLU A 104 1.44 20.49 11.82
C GLU A 104 2.30 21.45 12.61
N GLN A 105 2.00 22.73 12.55
CA GLN A 105 2.57 23.73 13.44
C GLN A 105 1.82 23.71 14.78
N ILE A 106 2.57 23.62 15.87
CA ILE A 106 2.00 23.66 17.22
C ILE A 106 2.00 25.11 17.72
N PRO A 107 0.84 25.68 18.12
CA PRO A 107 0.77 27.02 18.69
C PRO A 107 1.62 27.13 19.97
N MET A 108 2.55 28.08 19.97
CA MET A 108 3.43 28.37 21.11
C MET A 108 3.16 29.77 21.63
N GLY A 109 3.72 30.14 22.82
CA GLY A 109 3.58 31.48 23.40
C GLY A 109 2.43 31.64 24.38
N GLN A 110 1.66 30.58 24.68
CA GLN A 110 0.57 30.63 25.67
C GLN A 110 1.07 30.63 27.13
N THR A 111 2.35 30.35 27.35
CA THR A 111 3.01 30.39 28.66
C THR A 111 4.34 31.13 28.52
N MET A 112 4.85 31.70 29.63
CA MET A 112 6.14 32.39 29.64
C MET A 112 7.27 31.45 29.15
N SER A 113 7.22 30.18 29.50
CA SER A 113 8.22 29.16 29.10
C SER A 113 8.16 28.78 27.61
N SER A 114 7.03 29.01 26.93
CA SER A 114 6.83 28.72 25.51
C SER A 114 6.96 29.96 24.61
N GLN A 115 7.16 31.14 25.19
CA GLN A 115 7.33 32.39 24.45
C GLN A 115 8.58 32.33 23.57
N ASN A 116 8.48 32.86 22.36
CA ASN A 116 9.57 32.87 21.36
C ASN A 116 10.06 31.46 20.92
N ARG A 117 9.26 30.43 21.12
CA ARG A 117 9.55 29.09 20.62
C ARG A 117 8.73 28.79 19.36
N LEU A 118 9.34 28.04 18.45
CA LEU A 118 8.68 27.42 17.29
C LEU A 118 8.61 25.91 17.52
N ALA A 119 7.42 25.34 17.34
CA ALA A 119 7.23 23.89 17.42
C ALA A 119 6.40 23.39 16.23
N PHE A 120 6.79 22.27 15.69
CA PHE A 120 6.05 21.59 14.62
C PHE A 120 6.25 20.09 14.73
N THR A 121 5.29 19.34 14.19
CA THR A 121 5.39 17.89 14.05
C THR A 121 5.90 17.54 12.66
N ILE A 122 6.53 16.39 12.53
CA ILE A 122 6.86 15.76 11.26
C ILE A 122 6.38 14.31 11.30
N ARG A 123 6.07 13.75 10.12
CA ARG A 123 5.73 12.33 9.99
C ARG A 123 6.93 11.57 9.45
N GLU A 124 7.29 10.50 10.14
CA GLU A 124 8.36 9.60 9.72
C GLU A 124 7.79 8.19 9.50
N PRO A 125 8.45 7.36 8.65
CA PRO A 125 8.08 5.95 8.50
C PRO A 125 8.17 5.23 9.86
N ILE A 126 7.15 4.41 10.17
CA ILE A 126 7.09 3.67 11.45
C ILE A 126 8.09 2.49 11.49
N GLY A 127 8.48 1.97 10.34
CA GLY A 127 9.35 0.81 10.22
C GLY A 127 8.90 -0.15 9.11
N VAL A 128 9.37 -1.37 9.19
CA VAL A 128 8.95 -2.44 8.27
C VAL A 128 7.55 -2.90 8.64
N VAL A 129 6.66 -2.92 7.66
CA VAL A 129 5.28 -3.39 7.80
C VAL A 129 5.09 -4.62 6.92
N VAL A 130 4.51 -5.68 7.49
CA VAL A 130 4.09 -6.88 6.76
C VAL A 130 2.58 -6.80 6.54
N SER A 131 2.16 -7.00 5.29
CA SER A 131 0.75 -7.11 4.91
C SER A 131 0.48 -8.50 4.34
N ILE A 132 -0.58 -9.15 4.82
CA ILE A 132 -1.01 -10.49 4.40
C ILE A 132 -2.44 -10.42 3.89
#